data_1643f92463f698010aee7ebf5576c2de
#
_entry.id   1643f92463f698010aee7ebf5576c2de
#
_cell.length_a   1.000
_cell.length_b   1.000
_cell.length_c   1.000
_cell.angle_alpha   90.00
_cell.angle_beta   90.00
_cell.angle_gamma   90.00
#
_symmetry.space_group_name_H-M   'P 1'
#
loop_
_entity.id
_entity.type
_entity.pdbx_description
1 polymer ?
#
loop_
_entity_poly.entity_id
_entity_poly.type
_entity_poly.pdbx_seq_one_letter_code
_entity_poly.pdbx_strand_id
1 'polypeptide(L)'
;PFVLMLRPRSGAQQWVAREEYRILPSVPAFEFTDDYGNLCQRLIAPPGAFAVHTAAEVVTADHVDQAPGAPFVEIQNLPDSVLSYLLPSRYCESDRLGQMATEITAGRLPGYDQVATIAIWLRSAIRYEPGSSDISVSAAEVNSRQYGVCRDLSHLGIALCRSLCIPARMVVGYLYGLEPMDLHAWFEAFVAGRWYAFDPTQAE
;
A
#
# COMPACT_ATOMS: atom_id res chain seq x y z
N PRO A 1 15.60 7.59 18.87
CA PRO A 1 15.62 6.34 18.11
C PRO A 1 14.79 6.47 16.84
N PHE A 2 15.23 5.77 15.77
CA PHE A 2 14.51 5.66 14.51
C PHE A 2 14.36 4.19 14.12
N VAL A 3 13.25 3.88 13.44
CA VAL A 3 13.09 2.67 12.63
C VAL A 3 12.82 3.16 11.21
N LEU A 4 13.74 2.85 10.31
CA LEU A 4 13.71 3.31 8.92
C LEU A 4 13.40 2.14 8.00
N MET A 5 12.57 2.37 6.98
CA MET A 5 12.21 1.43 5.91
C MET A 5 12.44 2.13 4.57
N LEU A 6 13.69 2.50 4.29
CA LEU A 6 14.06 3.34 3.13
C LEU A 6 14.65 2.53 1.98
N ARG A 7 14.95 1.24 2.19
CA ARG A 7 15.60 0.39 1.21
C ARG A 7 14.54 -0.39 0.43
N PRO A 8 14.61 -0.39 -0.91
CA PRO A 8 13.72 -1.20 -1.73
C PRO A 8 14.01 -2.68 -1.51
N ARG A 9 12.99 -3.50 -1.68
CA ARG A 9 13.07 -4.95 -1.52
C ARG A 9 12.99 -5.64 -2.89
N SER A 10 13.82 -6.65 -3.14
CA SER A 10 13.61 -7.58 -4.25
C SER A 10 12.41 -8.48 -3.99
N GLY A 11 11.64 -8.77 -5.03
CA GLY A 11 10.45 -9.59 -4.99
C GLY A 11 10.07 -10.10 -6.38
N ALA A 12 8.84 -10.60 -6.52
CA ALA A 12 8.39 -11.20 -7.78
C ALA A 12 8.32 -10.20 -8.96
N GLN A 13 8.09 -8.90 -8.66
CA GLN A 13 7.86 -7.86 -9.66
C GLN A 13 9.03 -6.88 -9.80
N GLN A 14 10.06 -7.03 -8.98
CA GLN A 14 11.23 -6.15 -9.03
C GLN A 14 12.50 -6.83 -8.52
N TRP A 15 13.64 -6.37 -9.06
CA TRP A 15 14.96 -6.81 -8.65
C TRP A 15 15.83 -5.59 -8.34
N VAL A 16 16.42 -5.55 -7.14
CA VAL A 16 17.39 -4.53 -6.75
C VAL A 16 18.76 -4.96 -7.27
N ALA A 17 19.20 -4.32 -8.36
CA ALA A 17 20.46 -4.64 -9.02
C ALA A 17 21.67 -4.02 -8.30
N ARG A 18 21.50 -2.82 -7.75
CA ARG A 18 22.52 -2.09 -7.00
C ARG A 18 21.87 -1.27 -5.91
N GLU A 19 22.56 -1.15 -4.77
CA GLU A 19 22.12 -0.34 -3.66
C GLU A 19 23.28 0.36 -2.99
N GLU A 20 23.06 1.59 -2.55
CA GLU A 20 23.95 2.36 -1.71
C GLU A 20 23.16 2.92 -0.53
N TYR A 21 23.69 2.72 0.68
CA TYR A 21 23.07 3.19 1.92
C TYR A 21 24.12 3.81 2.82
N ARG A 22 24.00 5.09 3.14
CA ARG A 22 24.95 5.84 3.95
C ARG A 22 24.27 6.55 5.11
N ILE A 23 24.83 6.46 6.30
CA ILE A 23 24.39 7.14 7.51
C ILE A 23 25.47 8.13 7.93
N LEU A 24 25.10 9.41 8.09
CA LEU A 24 26.02 10.51 8.41
C LEU A 24 25.51 11.31 9.62
N PRO A 25 26.30 11.43 10.72
CA PRO A 25 27.53 10.68 10.99
C PRO A 25 27.26 9.19 11.10
N SER A 26 28.29 8.36 10.87
CA SER A 26 28.16 6.91 11.01
C SER A 26 27.78 6.55 12.44
N VAL A 27 26.70 5.80 12.59
CA VAL A 27 26.21 5.27 13.87
C VAL A 27 25.89 3.78 13.72
N PRO A 28 25.94 3.00 14.78
CA PRO A 28 25.48 1.61 14.74
C PRO A 28 24.02 1.52 14.30
N ALA A 29 23.74 0.74 13.27
CA ALA A 29 22.40 0.42 12.81
C ALA A 29 22.17 -1.08 12.90
N PHE A 30 21.04 -1.47 13.42
CA PHE A 30 20.60 -2.86 13.53
C PHE A 30 19.56 -3.15 12.47
N GLU A 31 19.85 -4.09 11.56
CA GLU A 31 18.93 -4.51 10.51
C GLU A 31 18.08 -5.69 10.99
N PHE A 32 16.80 -5.66 10.61
CA PHE A 32 15.85 -6.75 10.85
C PHE A 32 14.73 -6.72 9.81
N THR A 33 14.05 -7.85 9.66
CA THR A 33 12.81 -7.94 8.88
C THR A 33 11.63 -7.94 9.85
N ASP A 34 10.64 -7.07 9.61
CA ASP A 34 9.42 -7.04 10.40
C ASP A 34 8.43 -8.15 9.99
N ASP A 35 7.30 -8.25 10.72
CA ASP A 35 6.28 -9.25 10.47
C ASP A 35 5.56 -9.07 9.11
N TYR A 36 5.71 -7.90 8.48
CA TYR A 36 5.19 -7.60 7.14
C TYR A 36 6.21 -7.88 6.04
N GLY A 37 7.43 -8.29 6.41
CA GLY A 37 8.52 -8.59 5.50
C GLY A 37 9.29 -7.35 5.03
N ASN A 38 9.16 -6.20 5.69
CA ASN A 38 9.93 -5.01 5.38
C ASN A 38 11.34 -5.10 5.93
N LEU A 39 12.32 -4.65 5.13
CA LEU A 39 13.69 -4.48 5.59
C LEU A 39 13.79 -3.19 6.42
N CYS A 40 14.04 -3.33 7.70
CA CYS A 40 14.06 -2.25 8.68
C CYS A 40 15.47 -2.01 9.22
N GLN A 41 15.82 -0.73 9.47
CA GLN A 41 17.02 -0.32 10.19
C GLN A 41 16.62 0.42 11.45
N ARG A 42 17.05 -0.11 12.60
CA ARG A 42 16.87 0.55 13.90
C ARG A 42 18.17 1.18 14.33
N LEU A 43 18.14 2.47 14.66
CA LEU A 43 19.30 3.25 15.07
C LEU A 43 18.92 4.37 16.04
N ILE A 44 19.95 4.96 16.67
CA ILE A 44 19.84 6.17 17.48
C ILE A 44 20.65 7.26 16.80
N ALA A 45 19.99 8.33 16.34
CA ALA A 45 20.68 9.49 15.82
C ALA A 45 21.32 10.29 16.98
N PRO A 46 22.55 10.80 16.80
CA PRO A 46 23.15 11.72 17.75
C PRO A 46 22.48 13.09 17.71
N PRO A 47 22.71 13.95 18.71
CA PRO A 47 22.34 15.35 18.63
C PRO A 47 23.06 16.06 17.45
N GLY A 48 22.36 17.00 16.81
CA GLY A 48 22.91 17.79 15.70
C GLY A 48 22.46 17.31 14.32
N ALA A 49 23.21 17.63 13.28
CA ALA A 49 22.90 17.24 11.92
C ALA A 49 23.02 15.71 11.74
N PHE A 50 21.98 15.13 11.20
CA PHE A 50 21.91 13.68 10.91
C PHE A 50 21.27 13.50 9.54
N ALA A 51 21.88 12.67 8.70
CA ALA A 51 21.36 12.37 7.37
C ALA A 51 21.48 10.87 7.06
N VAL A 52 20.51 10.37 6.33
CA VAL A 52 20.54 9.04 5.72
C VAL A 52 20.36 9.23 4.21
N HIS A 53 21.30 8.70 3.45
CA HIS A 53 21.25 8.71 1.98
C HIS A 53 21.03 7.28 1.50
N THR A 54 20.05 7.09 0.66
CA THR A 54 19.80 5.83 -0.03
C THR A 54 19.75 6.09 -1.53
N ALA A 55 20.36 5.19 -2.30
CA ALA A 55 20.24 5.16 -3.74
C ALA A 55 20.15 3.70 -4.19
N ALA A 56 19.30 3.39 -5.13
CA ALA A 56 19.13 2.05 -5.64
C ALA A 56 18.84 2.05 -7.14
N GLU A 57 19.38 1.05 -7.82
CA GLU A 57 19.02 0.70 -9.19
C GLU A 57 18.09 -0.51 -9.13
N VAL A 58 16.87 -0.33 -9.61
CA VAL A 58 15.81 -1.34 -9.52
C VAL A 58 15.33 -1.67 -10.92
N VAL A 59 15.34 -2.95 -11.27
CA VAL A 59 14.71 -3.47 -12.48
C VAL A 59 13.31 -3.94 -12.13
N THR A 60 12.31 -3.36 -12.75
CA THR A 60 10.89 -3.71 -12.56
C THR A 60 10.37 -4.56 -13.70
N ALA A 61 9.25 -5.24 -13.51
CA ALA A 61 8.51 -5.83 -14.61
C ALA A 61 8.04 -4.73 -15.59
N ASP A 62 7.92 -5.10 -16.87
CA ASP A 62 7.54 -4.16 -17.94
C ASP A 62 6.07 -3.73 -17.86
N HIS A 63 5.27 -4.42 -17.08
CA HIS A 63 3.84 -4.16 -16.91
C HIS A 63 3.36 -4.54 -15.50
N VAL A 64 2.28 -3.91 -15.07
CA VAL A 64 1.57 -4.29 -13.85
C VAL A 64 0.76 -5.56 -14.11
N ASP A 65 0.85 -6.52 -13.19
CA ASP A 65 0.06 -7.74 -13.28
C ASP A 65 -1.44 -7.44 -13.16
N GLN A 66 -2.19 -7.89 -14.15
CA GLN A 66 -3.64 -7.82 -14.16
C GLN A 66 -4.25 -9.21 -14.30
N ALA A 67 -5.39 -9.43 -13.68
CA ALA A 67 -6.08 -10.72 -13.74
C ALA A 67 -7.63 -10.54 -13.74
N PRO A 68 -8.21 -9.89 -14.75
CA PRO A 68 -9.65 -9.76 -14.85
C PRO A 68 -10.34 -11.12 -14.74
N GLY A 69 -11.39 -11.20 -13.91
CA GLY A 69 -12.10 -12.44 -13.65
C GLY A 69 -11.40 -13.39 -12.66
N ALA A 70 -10.22 -13.06 -12.12
CA ALA A 70 -9.57 -13.89 -11.11
C ALA A 70 -10.46 -14.01 -9.84
N PRO A 71 -10.71 -15.25 -9.35
CA PRO A 71 -11.75 -15.48 -8.38
C PRO A 71 -11.37 -15.01 -6.97
N PHE A 72 -12.39 -14.70 -6.19
CA PHE A 72 -12.31 -14.57 -4.74
C PHE A 72 -11.78 -15.86 -4.11
N VAL A 73 -11.01 -15.75 -3.04
CA VAL A 73 -10.55 -16.88 -2.24
C VAL A 73 -11.36 -16.93 -0.95
N GLU A 74 -12.08 -18.01 -0.75
CA GLU A 74 -12.86 -18.23 0.47
C GLU A 74 -11.95 -18.21 1.71
N ILE A 75 -12.43 -17.64 2.82
CA ILE A 75 -11.61 -17.38 4.04
C ILE A 75 -10.92 -18.67 4.53
N GLN A 76 -11.61 -19.79 4.52
CA GLN A 76 -11.05 -21.09 4.95
C GLN A 76 -9.93 -21.64 4.04
N ASN A 77 -9.77 -21.06 2.85
CA ASN A 77 -8.75 -21.44 1.87
C ASN A 77 -7.59 -20.41 1.81
N LEU A 78 -7.67 -19.35 2.60
CA LEU A 78 -6.61 -18.34 2.69
C LEU A 78 -5.39 -18.90 3.45
N PRO A 79 -4.16 -18.61 3.01
CA PRO A 79 -2.97 -18.89 3.82
C PRO A 79 -3.00 -18.13 5.15
N ASP A 80 -2.53 -18.76 6.22
CA ASP A 80 -2.48 -18.13 7.56
C ASP A 80 -1.77 -16.77 7.55
N SER A 81 -0.75 -16.63 6.72
CA SER A 81 0.05 -15.41 6.58
C SER A 81 -0.72 -14.19 6.04
N VAL A 82 -1.90 -14.38 5.45
CA VAL A 82 -2.71 -13.28 4.92
C VAL A 82 -3.93 -12.94 5.77
N LEU A 83 -4.26 -13.77 6.78
CA LEU A 83 -5.47 -13.58 7.60
C LEU A 83 -5.47 -12.25 8.38
N SER A 84 -4.30 -11.77 8.83
CA SER A 84 -4.16 -10.48 9.50
C SER A 84 -4.58 -9.29 8.64
N TYR A 85 -4.51 -9.44 7.32
CA TYR A 85 -4.90 -8.40 6.35
C TYR A 85 -6.41 -8.33 6.07
N LEU A 86 -7.21 -9.15 6.74
CA LEU A 86 -8.68 -9.05 6.77
C LEU A 86 -9.19 -8.13 7.88
N LEU A 87 -8.36 -7.93 8.92
CA LEU A 87 -8.80 -7.26 10.15
C LEU A 87 -8.91 -5.75 9.94
N PRO A 88 -9.91 -5.09 10.57
CA PRO A 88 -9.95 -3.65 10.65
C PRO A 88 -8.70 -3.13 11.38
N SER A 89 -8.31 -1.90 11.08
CA SER A 89 -7.16 -1.26 11.71
C SER A 89 -7.47 0.21 11.97
N ARG A 90 -6.55 0.92 12.67
CA ARG A 90 -6.73 2.31 13.07
C ARG A 90 -7.16 3.24 11.91
N TYR A 91 -6.63 3.02 10.70
CA TYR A 91 -6.91 3.87 9.54
C TYR A 91 -7.80 3.18 8.51
N CYS A 92 -8.10 1.90 8.67
CA CYS A 92 -8.90 1.11 7.74
C CYS A 92 -10.04 0.44 8.54
N GLU A 93 -11.09 1.22 8.83
CA GLU A 93 -12.27 0.78 9.60
C GLU A 93 -13.21 -0.05 8.71
N SER A 94 -12.76 -1.21 8.28
CA SER A 94 -13.48 -2.09 7.36
C SER A 94 -14.82 -2.59 7.92
N ASP A 95 -14.94 -2.69 9.23
CA ASP A 95 -16.17 -3.04 9.94
C ASP A 95 -17.31 -2.01 9.76
N ARG A 96 -17.01 -0.82 9.25
CA ARG A 96 -17.96 0.28 9.05
C ARG A 96 -18.37 0.52 7.60
N LEU A 97 -17.69 -0.11 6.63
CA LEU A 97 -17.81 0.22 5.21
C LEU A 97 -18.43 -0.90 4.36
N GLY A 98 -18.95 -1.96 4.97
CA GLY A 98 -19.48 -3.13 4.27
C GLY A 98 -20.62 -2.83 3.31
N GLN A 99 -21.59 -2.01 3.72
CA GLN A 99 -22.71 -1.61 2.84
C GLN A 99 -22.20 -0.84 1.61
N MET A 100 -21.34 0.14 1.84
CA MET A 100 -20.73 0.95 0.79
C MET A 100 -19.95 0.11 -0.22
N ALA A 101 -19.10 -0.81 0.26
CA ALA A 101 -18.33 -1.69 -0.60
C ALA A 101 -19.22 -2.60 -1.45
N THR A 102 -20.31 -3.11 -0.89
CA THR A 102 -21.29 -3.91 -1.61
C THR A 102 -22.00 -3.10 -2.69
N GLU A 103 -22.38 -1.85 -2.41
CA GLU A 103 -23.00 -0.95 -3.37
C GLU A 103 -22.05 -0.59 -4.52
N ILE A 104 -20.79 -0.26 -4.23
CA ILE A 104 -19.77 0.06 -5.24
C ILE A 104 -19.53 -1.13 -6.18
N THR A 105 -19.49 -2.33 -5.64
CA THR A 105 -19.15 -3.54 -6.40
C THR A 105 -20.35 -4.34 -6.90
N ALA A 106 -21.55 -3.77 -6.84
CA ALA A 106 -22.77 -4.44 -7.26
C ALA A 106 -22.68 -4.96 -8.71
N GLY A 107 -22.99 -6.24 -8.90
CA GLY A 107 -22.98 -6.89 -10.21
C GLY A 107 -21.57 -7.25 -10.73
N ARG A 108 -20.51 -7.09 -9.95
CA ARG A 108 -19.15 -7.49 -10.32
C ARG A 108 -18.87 -8.92 -9.87
N LEU A 109 -18.00 -9.61 -10.62
CA LEU A 109 -17.51 -10.92 -10.22
C LEU A 109 -16.73 -10.80 -8.92
N PRO A 110 -16.96 -11.68 -7.94
CA PRO A 110 -16.19 -11.70 -6.69
C PRO A 110 -14.70 -11.93 -6.94
N GLY A 111 -13.86 -11.13 -6.27
CA GLY A 111 -12.41 -11.19 -6.40
C GLY A 111 -11.82 -9.99 -7.12
N TYR A 112 -11.01 -10.21 -8.15
CA TYR A 112 -10.26 -9.16 -8.86
C TYR A 112 -11.16 -8.03 -9.35
N ASP A 113 -12.29 -8.34 -9.98
CA ASP A 113 -13.16 -7.33 -10.60
C ASP A 113 -13.81 -6.40 -9.57
N GLN A 114 -14.08 -6.90 -8.35
CA GLN A 114 -14.53 -6.06 -7.26
C GLN A 114 -13.43 -5.06 -6.84
N VAL A 115 -12.19 -5.53 -6.69
CA VAL A 115 -11.07 -4.68 -6.29
C VAL A 115 -10.77 -3.62 -7.36
N ALA A 116 -10.74 -4.02 -8.63
CA ALA A 116 -10.57 -3.10 -9.75
C ALA A 116 -11.68 -2.04 -9.79
N THR A 117 -12.92 -2.44 -9.52
CA THR A 117 -14.06 -1.50 -9.44
C THR A 117 -13.89 -0.52 -8.27
N ILE A 118 -13.41 -0.99 -7.11
CA ILE A 118 -13.09 -0.12 -5.96
C ILE A 118 -12.02 0.90 -6.36
N ALA A 119 -10.93 0.49 -7.01
CA ALA A 119 -9.86 1.39 -7.44
C ALA A 119 -10.36 2.45 -8.43
N ILE A 120 -11.18 2.06 -9.40
CA ILE A 120 -11.82 2.98 -10.36
C ILE A 120 -12.76 3.95 -9.64
N TRP A 121 -13.58 3.45 -8.71
CA TRP A 121 -14.50 4.28 -7.92
C TRP A 121 -13.72 5.32 -7.10
N LEU A 122 -12.63 4.93 -6.43
CA LEU A 122 -11.78 5.84 -5.66
C LEU A 122 -11.28 7.01 -6.51
N ARG A 123 -10.78 6.72 -7.71
CA ARG A 123 -10.30 7.77 -8.66
C ARG A 123 -11.39 8.73 -9.07
N SER A 124 -12.61 8.27 -9.20
CA SER A 124 -13.73 9.10 -9.66
C SER A 124 -14.46 9.86 -8.54
N ALA A 125 -14.54 9.27 -7.35
CA ALA A 125 -15.32 9.79 -6.23
C ALA A 125 -14.48 10.61 -5.25
N ILE A 126 -13.20 10.28 -5.08
CA ILE A 126 -12.31 10.95 -4.11
C ILE A 126 -11.31 11.83 -4.85
N ARG A 127 -11.35 13.14 -4.61
CA ARG A 127 -10.41 14.07 -5.24
C ARG A 127 -8.99 13.87 -4.69
N TYR A 128 -8.04 13.54 -5.56
CA TYR A 128 -6.64 13.51 -5.20
C TYR A 128 -6.13 14.96 -5.03
N GLU A 129 -5.63 15.29 -3.83
CA GLU A 129 -5.21 16.64 -3.47
C GLU A 129 -3.86 16.60 -2.73
N PRO A 130 -2.73 16.72 -3.45
CA PRO A 130 -1.40 16.72 -2.86
C PRO A 130 -1.27 17.80 -1.77
N GLY A 131 -0.62 17.46 -0.64
CA GLY A 131 -0.42 18.36 0.48
C GLY A 131 -1.66 18.59 1.36
N SER A 132 -2.80 17.98 1.07
CA SER A 132 -4.03 18.14 1.87
C SER A 132 -4.03 17.40 3.21
N SER A 133 -3.04 16.54 3.45
CA SER A 133 -3.01 15.67 4.64
C SER A 133 -1.56 15.41 5.10
N ASP A 134 -1.10 16.15 6.11
CA ASP A 134 0.20 15.94 6.76
C ASP A 134 0.16 14.74 7.74
N ILE A 135 -0.97 14.52 8.37
CA ILE A 135 -1.24 13.41 9.29
C ILE A 135 -2.15 12.37 8.64
N SER A 136 -1.92 11.10 8.97
CA SER A 136 -2.78 10.03 8.50
C SER A 136 -4.22 10.18 9.02
N VAL A 137 -5.18 10.14 8.11
CA VAL A 137 -6.62 10.15 8.41
C VAL A 137 -7.22 8.77 8.16
N SER A 138 -8.35 8.50 8.78
CA SER A 138 -9.01 7.20 8.65
C SER A 138 -9.82 7.09 7.34
N ALA A 139 -10.10 5.86 6.91
CA ALA A 139 -10.89 5.59 5.72
C ALA A 139 -12.29 6.22 5.78
N ALA A 140 -12.94 6.16 6.95
CA ALA A 140 -14.24 6.79 7.16
C ALA A 140 -14.17 8.31 7.01
N GLU A 141 -13.10 8.94 7.49
CA GLU A 141 -12.89 10.38 7.36
C GLU A 141 -12.59 10.78 5.91
N VAL A 142 -11.76 10.02 5.18
CA VAL A 142 -11.50 10.24 3.75
C VAL A 142 -12.81 10.17 2.95
N ASN A 143 -13.63 9.16 3.22
CA ASN A 143 -14.95 9.05 2.60
C ASN A 143 -15.86 10.25 2.88
N SER A 144 -15.84 10.77 4.11
CA SER A 144 -16.61 11.97 4.49
C SER A 144 -16.11 13.24 3.82
N ARG A 145 -14.78 13.41 3.72
CA ARG A 145 -14.14 14.59 3.13
C ARG A 145 -14.23 14.62 1.62
N GLN A 146 -14.24 13.46 0.97
CA GLN A 146 -14.19 13.27 -0.50
C GLN A 146 -12.92 13.84 -1.15
N TYR A 147 -11.83 13.95 -0.37
CA TYR A 147 -10.49 14.29 -0.87
C TYR A 147 -9.40 13.70 0.05
N GLY A 148 -8.19 13.56 -0.50
CA GLY A 148 -7.02 13.09 0.24
C GLY A 148 -5.79 12.89 -0.65
N VAL A 149 -4.69 12.42 -0.05
CA VAL A 149 -3.45 12.05 -0.73
C VAL A 149 -3.42 10.55 -1.05
N CYS A 150 -2.43 10.08 -1.79
CA CYS A 150 -2.28 8.66 -2.19
C CYS A 150 -2.44 7.68 -1.01
N ARG A 151 -1.82 7.97 0.13
CA ARG A 151 -1.95 7.19 1.37
C ARG A 151 -3.40 7.08 1.84
N ASP A 152 -4.13 8.20 1.83
CA ASP A 152 -5.49 8.28 2.34
C ASP A 152 -6.46 7.51 1.45
N LEU A 153 -6.31 7.63 0.13
CA LEU A 153 -7.09 6.86 -0.84
C LEU A 153 -6.80 5.36 -0.73
N SER A 154 -5.53 4.99 -0.48
CA SER A 154 -5.15 3.60 -0.24
C SER A 154 -5.77 3.04 1.05
N HIS A 155 -5.84 3.82 2.14
CA HIS A 155 -6.54 3.40 3.36
C HIS A 155 -8.02 3.08 3.08
N LEU A 156 -8.71 3.93 2.31
CA LEU A 156 -10.10 3.70 1.95
C LEU A 156 -10.25 2.46 1.06
N GLY A 157 -9.37 2.28 0.07
CA GLY A 157 -9.34 1.08 -0.78
C GLY A 157 -9.16 -0.21 0.02
N ILE A 158 -8.19 -0.21 0.95
CA ILE A 158 -7.95 -1.35 1.87
C ILE A 158 -9.19 -1.64 2.71
N ALA A 159 -9.80 -0.61 3.29
CA ALA A 159 -10.97 -0.79 4.15
C ALA A 159 -12.16 -1.36 3.36
N LEU A 160 -12.40 -0.90 2.13
CA LEU A 160 -13.45 -1.43 1.25
C LEU A 160 -13.17 -2.88 0.84
N CYS A 161 -11.93 -3.23 0.49
CA CYS A 161 -11.55 -4.63 0.19
C CYS A 161 -11.77 -5.55 1.39
N ARG A 162 -11.26 -5.16 2.57
CA ARG A 162 -11.39 -5.95 3.79
C ARG A 162 -12.84 -6.14 4.22
N SER A 163 -13.71 -5.15 3.99
CA SER A 163 -15.13 -5.27 4.28
C SER A 163 -15.86 -6.29 3.40
N LEU A 164 -15.28 -6.63 2.24
CA LEU A 164 -15.71 -7.72 1.35
C LEU A 164 -14.96 -9.03 1.62
N CYS A 165 -14.25 -9.14 2.74
CA CYS A 165 -13.41 -10.28 3.09
C CYS A 165 -12.27 -10.55 2.08
N ILE A 166 -11.80 -9.53 1.37
CA ILE A 166 -10.62 -9.59 0.51
C ILE A 166 -9.42 -9.05 1.29
N PRO A 167 -8.39 -9.88 1.57
CA PRO A 167 -7.21 -9.39 2.27
C PRO A 167 -6.54 -8.27 1.47
N ALA A 168 -6.23 -7.15 2.13
CA ALA A 168 -5.61 -6.02 1.48
C ALA A 168 -4.59 -5.34 2.39
N ARG A 169 -3.51 -4.80 1.80
CA ARG A 169 -2.41 -4.15 2.51
C ARG A 169 -1.91 -2.93 1.78
N MET A 170 -1.29 -2.01 2.52
CA MET A 170 -0.63 -0.85 1.95
C MET A 170 0.76 -1.18 1.46
N VAL A 171 1.15 -0.57 0.36
CA VAL A 171 2.52 -0.53 -0.15
C VAL A 171 2.95 0.92 -0.26
N VAL A 172 4.18 1.20 0.13
CA VAL A 172 4.83 2.50 -0.03
C VAL A 172 6.09 2.28 -0.86
N GLY A 173 6.31 3.14 -1.84
CA GLY A 173 7.45 3.00 -2.76
C GLY A 173 7.66 4.25 -3.60
N TYR A 174 8.30 4.06 -4.76
CA TYR A 174 8.62 5.10 -5.71
C TYR A 174 7.83 4.90 -6.99
N LEU A 175 7.17 5.95 -7.45
CA LEU A 175 6.46 5.95 -8.72
C LEU A 175 7.33 6.62 -9.78
N TYR A 176 7.61 5.91 -10.87
CA TYR A 176 8.39 6.46 -11.98
C TYR A 176 7.68 7.65 -12.62
N GLY A 177 8.41 8.74 -12.80
CA GLY A 177 7.86 9.97 -13.40
C GLY A 177 6.99 10.82 -12.48
N LEU A 178 6.92 10.51 -11.17
CA LEU A 178 6.21 11.37 -10.22
C LEU A 178 6.96 12.71 -10.06
N GLU A 179 6.26 13.82 -10.29
CA GLU A 179 6.81 15.18 -10.17
C GLU A 179 5.91 16.05 -9.25
N PRO A 180 6.47 16.63 -8.18
CA PRO A 180 7.83 16.42 -7.67
C PRO A 180 8.02 14.99 -7.16
N MET A 181 9.27 14.48 -7.22
CA MET A 181 9.60 13.15 -6.70
C MET A 181 9.31 13.07 -5.20
N ASP A 182 8.51 12.12 -4.81
CA ASP A 182 8.14 11.84 -3.43
C ASP A 182 7.86 10.33 -3.26
N LEU A 183 7.69 9.89 -2.03
CA LEU A 183 7.15 8.57 -1.74
C LEU A 183 5.69 8.51 -2.20
N HIS A 184 5.36 7.39 -2.83
CA HIS A 184 4.00 7.12 -3.28
C HIS A 184 3.41 5.94 -2.52
N ALA A 185 2.10 5.93 -2.35
CA ALA A 185 1.37 4.86 -1.68
C ALA A 185 0.25 4.31 -2.57
N TRP A 186 0.14 3.00 -2.60
CA TRP A 186 -0.95 2.25 -3.22
C TRP A 186 -1.37 1.08 -2.33
N PHE A 187 -2.29 0.27 -2.76
CA PHE A 187 -2.64 -0.94 -2.03
C PHE A 187 -2.51 -2.19 -2.90
N GLU A 188 -2.33 -3.31 -2.23
CA GLU A 188 -2.42 -4.63 -2.84
C GLU A 188 -3.58 -5.40 -2.24
N ALA A 189 -4.24 -6.20 -3.06
CA ALA A 189 -5.30 -7.12 -2.66
C ALA A 189 -4.92 -8.56 -3.02
N PHE A 190 -5.27 -9.50 -2.12
CA PHE A 190 -4.99 -10.92 -2.30
C PHE A 190 -6.20 -11.61 -2.94
N VAL A 191 -6.06 -11.97 -4.22
CA VAL A 191 -7.08 -12.68 -4.99
C VAL A 191 -6.45 -13.82 -5.77
N ALA A 192 -7.18 -14.89 -6.02
CA ALA A 192 -6.69 -16.08 -6.74
C ALA A 192 -5.35 -16.62 -6.23
N GLY A 193 -5.07 -16.49 -4.92
CA GLY A 193 -3.87 -17.03 -4.29
C GLY A 193 -2.61 -16.15 -4.38
N ARG A 194 -2.72 -14.88 -4.85
CA ARG A 194 -1.56 -13.96 -4.94
C ARG A 194 -1.96 -12.49 -4.75
N TRP A 195 -0.96 -11.65 -4.49
CA TRP A 195 -1.14 -10.22 -4.35
C TRP A 195 -1.11 -9.52 -5.72
N TYR A 196 -2.07 -8.60 -5.93
CA TYR A 196 -2.13 -7.71 -7.10
C TYR A 196 -2.16 -6.27 -6.63
N ALA A 197 -1.39 -5.41 -7.31
CA ALA A 197 -1.30 -3.98 -7.01
C ALA A 197 -2.46 -3.19 -7.66
N PHE A 198 -2.97 -2.20 -6.93
CA PHE A 198 -4.00 -1.27 -7.39
C PHE A 198 -3.66 0.14 -6.91
N ASP A 199 -3.45 1.05 -7.84
CA ASP A 199 -3.21 2.46 -7.52
C ASP A 199 -4.50 3.27 -7.64
N PRO A 200 -5.03 3.80 -6.51
CA PRO A 200 -6.25 4.60 -6.56
C PRO A 200 -6.04 6.02 -7.09
N THR A 201 -4.82 6.41 -7.47
CA THR A 201 -4.50 7.76 -7.93
C THR A 201 -4.09 7.82 -9.40
N GLN A 202 -3.62 6.71 -9.97
CA GLN A 202 -3.15 6.64 -11.35
C GLN A 202 -4.15 5.88 -12.22
N ALA A 203 -4.32 6.35 -13.46
CA ALA A 203 -4.95 5.54 -14.49
C ALA A 203 -3.94 4.50 -14.97
N GLU A 204 -4.38 3.24 -15.08
CA GLU A 204 -3.59 2.17 -15.68
C GLU A 204 -3.39 2.40 -17.17
#